data_7e51a2d471da5b05b9dd4c8feac833ed
#
_entry.id   7e51a2d471da5b05b9dd4c8feac833ed
#
_cell.length_a   1.000
_cell.length_b   1.000
_cell.length_c   1.000
_cell.angle_alpha   90.00
_cell.angle_beta   90.00
_cell.angle_gamma   90.00
#
_symmetry.space_group_name_H-M   'P 1'
#
loop_
_entity.id
_entity.type
_entity.pdbx_description
1 polymer ?
#
loop_
_entity_poly.entity_id
_entity_poly.type
_entity_poly.pdbx_seq_one_letter_code
_entity_poly.pdbx_strand_id
1 'polypeptide(L)'
;DNLKSLCFTALNFTDSRNVYQFYPLSRLWADINTALTADLKLWHPATEPVSAGEVYEFLTGETWANELSGNPVYYDYRTKHANIFGGSGDYLMTKSEILEDIKSFVEERM
;
A
#
# COMPACT_ATOMS: atom_id res chain seq x y z
N ASP A 1 -2.37 22.30 -9.26
CA ASP A 1 -2.67 21.04 -9.84
C ASP A 1 -3.57 20.20 -8.96
N ASN A 2 -4.35 19.34 -9.60
CA ASN A 2 -5.41 18.58 -8.93
C ASN A 2 -4.91 17.58 -7.91
N LEU A 3 -3.78 16.95 -8.16
CA LEU A 3 -3.25 15.92 -7.28
C LEU A 3 -2.82 16.52 -5.93
N LYS A 4 -2.18 17.66 -5.95
CA LYS A 4 -1.79 18.36 -4.72
C LYS A 4 -3.00 18.81 -3.92
N SER A 5 -4.03 19.31 -4.59
CA SER A 5 -5.28 19.72 -3.94
C SER A 5 -5.96 18.55 -3.27
N LEU A 6 -6.02 17.39 -3.93
CA LEU A 6 -6.60 16.18 -3.36
C LEU A 6 -5.84 15.71 -2.13
N CYS A 7 -4.52 15.72 -2.19
CA CYS A 7 -3.68 15.33 -1.05
C CYS A 7 -3.89 16.25 0.14
N PHE A 8 -3.95 17.56 -0.11
CA PHE A 8 -4.17 18.54 0.93
C PHE A 8 -5.52 18.33 1.62
N THR A 9 -6.57 18.10 0.83
CA THR A 9 -7.91 17.85 1.36
C THR A 9 -7.94 16.54 2.15
N ALA A 10 -7.31 15.48 1.64
CA ALA A 10 -7.27 14.18 2.27
C ALA A 10 -6.61 14.23 3.65
N LEU A 11 -5.59 15.07 3.83
CA LEU A 11 -4.88 15.18 5.10
C LEU A 11 -5.78 15.61 6.24
N ASN A 12 -6.85 16.35 5.95
CA ASN A 12 -7.77 16.84 6.98
C ASN A 12 -8.75 15.76 7.45
N PHE A 13 -8.97 14.73 6.64
CA PHE A 13 -9.98 13.71 6.90
C PHE A 13 -9.39 12.32 7.12
N THR A 14 -8.06 12.20 7.06
CA THR A 14 -7.39 10.92 7.22
C THR A 14 -6.66 10.88 8.55
N ASP A 15 -6.92 9.83 9.33
CA ASP A 15 -6.17 9.59 10.57
C ASP A 15 -4.80 9.05 10.19
N SER A 16 -3.73 9.72 10.66
CA SER A 16 -2.36 9.29 10.35
C SER A 16 -2.02 7.92 10.91
N ARG A 17 -2.77 7.45 11.90
CA ARG A 17 -2.58 6.14 12.51
C ARG A 17 -3.23 5.00 11.71
N ASN A 18 -4.10 5.34 10.74
CA ASN A 18 -4.73 4.32 9.92
C ASN A 18 -3.68 3.52 9.16
N VAL A 19 -3.84 2.21 9.16
CA VAL A 19 -2.91 1.28 8.49
C VAL A 19 -3.63 0.63 7.33
N TYR A 20 -3.04 0.71 6.16
CA TYR A 20 -3.60 0.18 4.91
C TYR A 20 -2.62 -0.76 4.23
N GLN A 21 -3.14 -1.54 3.30
CA GLN A 21 -2.33 -2.39 2.44
C GLN A 21 -2.52 -1.91 1.01
N PHE A 22 -1.45 -1.47 0.37
CA PHE A 22 -1.47 -0.92 -0.97
C PHE A 22 -0.97 -1.98 -1.95
N TYR A 23 -1.65 -2.10 -3.08
CA TYR A 23 -1.26 -3.04 -4.13
C TYR A 23 -1.08 -2.29 -5.44
N PRO A 24 0.12 -2.38 -6.06
CA PRO A 24 0.36 -1.68 -7.33
C PRO A 24 -0.37 -2.39 -8.46
N LEU A 25 -1.30 -1.69 -9.10
CA LEU A 25 -2.09 -2.26 -10.19
C LEU A 25 -1.22 -2.65 -11.39
N SER A 26 -0.03 -2.09 -11.51
CA SER A 26 0.93 -2.48 -12.55
C SER A 26 1.36 -3.95 -12.46
N ARG A 27 1.23 -4.56 -11.28
CA ARG A 27 1.53 -5.98 -11.07
C ARG A 27 0.38 -6.90 -11.39
N LEU A 28 -0.84 -6.37 -11.50
CA LEU A 28 -2.05 -7.19 -11.48
C LEU A 28 -2.05 -8.27 -12.56
N TRP A 29 -1.72 -7.92 -13.79
CA TRP A 29 -1.75 -8.89 -14.89
C TRP A 29 -0.73 -10.01 -14.70
N ALA A 30 0.49 -9.68 -14.32
CA ALA A 30 1.53 -10.66 -14.08
C ALA A 30 1.16 -11.59 -12.92
N ASP A 31 0.60 -11.02 -11.85
CA ASP A 31 0.21 -11.80 -10.67
C ASP A 31 -0.98 -12.71 -10.97
N ILE A 32 -1.94 -12.26 -11.78
CA ILE A 32 -3.04 -13.11 -12.24
C ILE A 32 -2.50 -14.31 -13.03
N ASN A 33 -1.57 -14.07 -13.95
CA ASN A 33 -0.96 -15.14 -14.72
C ASN A 33 -0.22 -16.14 -13.83
N THR A 34 0.49 -15.64 -12.83
CA THR A 34 1.19 -16.49 -11.86
C THR A 34 0.19 -17.37 -11.10
N ALA A 35 -0.90 -16.78 -10.64
CA ALA A 35 -1.93 -17.52 -9.91
C ALA A 35 -2.56 -18.62 -10.77
N LEU A 36 -2.86 -18.30 -12.04
CA LEU A 36 -3.44 -19.27 -12.97
C LEU A 36 -2.47 -20.41 -13.27
N THR A 37 -1.19 -20.10 -13.48
CA THR A 37 -0.17 -21.11 -13.74
C THR A 37 0.01 -22.05 -12.55
N ALA A 38 -0.09 -21.54 -11.33
CA ALA A 38 0.02 -22.32 -10.11
C ALA A 38 -1.29 -23.00 -9.71
N ASP A 39 -2.36 -22.82 -10.50
CA ASP A 39 -3.68 -23.39 -10.25
C ASP A 39 -4.24 -23.03 -8.87
N LEU A 40 -4.08 -21.77 -8.48
CA LEU A 40 -4.62 -21.29 -7.22
C LEU A 40 -6.12 -21.00 -7.37
N LYS A 41 -6.92 -21.60 -6.49
CA LYS A 41 -8.38 -21.39 -6.50
C LYS A 41 -8.79 -20.18 -5.68
N LEU A 42 -7.97 -19.82 -4.71
CA LEU A 42 -8.19 -18.68 -3.83
C LEU A 42 -6.84 -18.03 -3.55
N TRP A 43 -6.77 -16.70 -3.72
CA TRP A 43 -5.52 -15.96 -3.56
C TRP A 43 -5.80 -14.55 -3.08
N HIS A 44 -5.01 -14.09 -2.13
CA HIS A 44 -5.08 -12.74 -1.59
C HIS A 44 -3.78 -12.00 -1.95
N PRO A 45 -3.84 -10.92 -2.76
CA PRO A 45 -2.64 -10.16 -3.09
C PRO A 45 -2.24 -9.23 -1.92
N ALA A 46 -1.84 -9.84 -0.82
CA ALA A 46 -1.54 -9.12 0.41
C ALA A 46 -0.12 -8.53 0.39
N THR A 47 -0.02 -7.25 0.73
CA THR A 47 1.24 -6.54 0.86
C THR A 47 1.44 -6.12 2.31
N GLU A 48 2.67 -5.80 2.69
CA GLU A 48 2.96 -5.42 4.07
C GLU A 48 2.22 -4.13 4.45
N PRO A 49 1.54 -4.08 5.60
CA PRO A 49 0.77 -2.90 6.00
C PRO A 49 1.64 -1.67 6.21
N VAL A 50 1.09 -0.51 5.83
CA VAL A 50 1.77 0.79 5.94
C VAL A 50 0.76 1.80 6.48
N SER A 51 1.16 2.61 7.46
CA SER A 51 0.28 3.65 7.99
C SER A 51 0.24 4.86 7.05
N ALA A 52 -0.86 5.62 7.12
CA ALA A 52 -0.99 6.85 6.35
C ALA A 52 0.12 7.83 6.68
N GLY A 53 0.51 7.91 7.95
CA GLY A 53 1.61 8.76 8.39
C GLY A 53 2.94 8.35 7.77
N GLU A 54 3.19 7.04 7.67
CA GLU A 54 4.42 6.54 7.05
C GLU A 54 4.50 6.90 5.57
N VAL A 55 3.37 6.81 4.85
CA VAL A 55 3.32 7.19 3.44
C VAL A 55 3.64 8.68 3.28
N TYR A 56 3.01 9.51 4.10
CA TYR A 56 3.23 10.96 4.04
C TYR A 56 4.69 11.31 4.31
N GLU A 57 5.27 10.74 5.35
CA GLU A 57 6.66 11.00 5.71
C GLU A 57 7.62 10.56 4.61
N PHE A 58 7.37 9.41 4.01
CA PHE A 58 8.21 8.91 2.92
C PHE A 58 8.14 9.81 1.67
N LEU A 59 6.95 10.32 1.35
CA LEU A 59 6.76 11.15 0.18
C LEU A 59 7.29 12.57 0.34
N THR A 60 7.18 13.14 1.54
CA THR A 60 7.49 14.56 1.76
C THR A 60 8.74 14.79 2.59
N GLY A 61 9.19 13.79 3.35
CA GLY A 61 10.29 13.95 4.30
C GLY A 61 9.89 14.63 5.59
N GLU A 62 8.61 14.93 5.76
CA GLU A 62 8.09 15.61 6.95
C GLU A 62 7.14 14.68 7.71
N THR A 63 7.13 14.81 9.03
CA THR A 63 6.19 14.06 9.85
C THR A 63 4.81 14.72 9.81
N TRP A 64 3.79 13.88 9.93
CA TRP A 64 2.41 14.35 9.94
C TRP A 64 1.64 13.52 10.96
N ALA A 65 0.90 14.21 11.82
CA ALA A 65 0.07 13.55 12.80
C ALA A 65 -1.31 14.22 12.80
N ASN A 66 -2.32 13.47 12.42
CA ASN A 66 -3.70 13.90 12.42
C ASN A 66 -4.54 12.79 13.03
N GLU A 67 -4.88 12.91 14.29
CA GLU A 67 -5.63 11.88 15.01
C GLU A 67 -7.09 12.30 15.14
N LEU A 68 -7.93 11.55 14.44
CA LEU A 68 -9.37 11.79 14.50
C LEU A 68 -9.98 11.07 15.70
N SER A 69 -11.22 11.44 16.03
CA SER A 69 -11.94 10.75 17.09
C SER A 69 -12.28 9.32 16.68
N GLY A 70 -12.26 8.39 17.62
CA GLY A 70 -12.53 7.00 17.36
C GLY A 70 -11.25 6.18 17.19
N ASN A 71 -11.42 4.92 16.84
CA ASN A 71 -10.30 4.00 16.65
C ASN A 71 -9.80 4.06 15.21
N PRO A 72 -8.46 4.08 15.00
CA PRO A 72 -7.92 4.05 13.66
C PRO A 72 -8.21 2.71 12.98
N VAL A 73 -8.31 2.76 11.67
CA VAL A 73 -8.48 1.56 10.84
C VAL A 73 -7.15 0.83 10.77
N TYR A 74 -7.21 -0.50 10.85
CA TYR A 74 -6.01 -1.33 10.75
C TYR A 74 -6.29 -2.54 9.88
N TYR A 75 -5.59 -2.65 8.77
CA TYR A 75 -5.69 -3.78 7.85
C TYR A 75 -4.39 -4.57 7.88
N ASP A 76 -4.50 -5.90 8.00
CA ASP A 76 -3.34 -6.79 7.96
C ASP A 76 -3.77 -8.15 7.42
N TYR A 77 -4.08 -8.19 6.13
CA TYR A 77 -4.35 -9.42 5.42
C TYR A 77 -3.04 -10.06 4.99
N ARG A 78 -2.97 -11.38 5.04
CA ARG A 78 -1.76 -12.12 4.74
C ARG A 78 -2.04 -13.19 3.70
N THR A 79 -1.00 -13.59 2.97
CA THR A 79 -1.09 -14.64 1.98
C THR A 79 -0.07 -15.74 2.28
N LYS A 80 -0.47 -16.99 2.08
CA LYS A 80 0.43 -18.13 2.22
C LYS A 80 1.17 -18.46 0.93
N HIS A 81 0.92 -17.70 -0.14
CA HIS A 81 1.50 -17.94 -1.46
C HIS A 81 2.51 -16.87 -1.88
N ALA A 82 3.05 -16.11 -0.94
CA ALA A 82 3.96 -15.01 -1.24
C ALA A 82 5.15 -15.43 -2.11
N ASN A 83 5.70 -16.62 -1.87
CA ASN A 83 6.90 -17.10 -2.55
C ASN A 83 6.77 -17.16 -4.06
N ILE A 84 5.62 -17.59 -4.58
CA ILE A 84 5.44 -17.73 -6.02
C ILE A 84 5.24 -16.40 -6.74
N PHE A 85 5.00 -15.33 -5.95
CA PHE A 85 4.84 -13.98 -6.48
C PHE A 85 6.09 -13.11 -6.25
N GLY A 86 7.19 -13.72 -5.82
CA GLY A 86 8.43 -13.01 -5.61
C GLY A 86 8.56 -12.37 -4.23
N GLY A 87 7.59 -12.61 -3.36
CA GLY A 87 7.64 -12.13 -1.99
C GLY A 87 8.18 -13.17 -1.02
N SER A 88 8.10 -12.87 0.26
CA SER A 88 8.52 -13.77 1.31
C SER A 88 7.63 -13.60 2.54
N GLY A 89 7.55 -14.66 3.37
CA GLY A 89 6.68 -14.62 4.54
C GLY A 89 5.22 -14.58 4.16
N ASP A 90 4.49 -13.58 4.66
CA ASP A 90 3.05 -13.46 4.49
C ASP A 90 2.63 -12.42 3.46
N TYR A 91 3.59 -11.76 2.80
CA TYR A 91 3.29 -10.63 1.92
C TYR A 91 4.02 -10.74 0.59
N LEU A 92 3.36 -10.26 -0.49
CA LEU A 92 3.93 -10.19 -1.82
C LEU A 92 5.04 -9.15 -1.92
N MET A 93 4.89 -8.05 -1.20
CA MET A 93 5.84 -6.94 -1.20
C MET A 93 6.06 -6.45 0.22
N THR A 94 7.30 -6.02 0.51
CA THR A 94 7.64 -5.43 1.79
C THR A 94 7.16 -3.98 1.86
N LYS A 95 7.14 -3.42 3.07
CA LYS A 95 6.79 -2.02 3.30
C LYS A 95 7.69 -1.10 2.47
N SER A 96 8.99 -1.36 2.44
CA SER A 96 9.94 -0.55 1.68
C SER A 96 9.61 -0.55 0.19
N GLU A 97 9.30 -1.73 -0.36
CA GLU A 97 8.94 -1.86 -1.77
C GLU A 97 7.66 -1.09 -2.10
N ILE A 98 6.68 -1.16 -1.21
CA ILE A 98 5.40 -0.45 -1.37
C ILE A 98 5.61 1.06 -1.35
N LEU A 99 6.40 1.57 -0.40
CA LEU A 99 6.66 3.00 -0.29
C LEU A 99 7.39 3.53 -1.53
N GLU A 100 8.37 2.76 -2.03
CA GLU A 100 9.09 3.13 -3.26
C GLU A 100 8.14 3.17 -4.46
N ASP A 101 7.24 2.21 -4.57
CA ASP A 101 6.28 2.14 -5.66
C ASP A 101 5.31 3.31 -5.62
N ILE A 102 4.80 3.65 -4.44
CA ILE A 102 3.89 4.79 -4.26
C ILE A 102 4.61 6.08 -4.66
N LYS A 103 5.85 6.24 -4.23
CA LYS A 103 6.64 7.43 -4.56
C LYS A 103 6.83 7.58 -6.06
N SER A 104 7.19 6.48 -6.75
CA SER A 104 7.33 6.48 -8.20
C SER A 104 6.03 6.87 -8.89
N PHE A 105 4.92 6.31 -8.43
CA PHE A 105 3.61 6.61 -8.99
C PHE A 105 3.26 8.09 -8.85
N VAL A 106 3.49 8.65 -7.67
CA VAL A 106 3.19 10.07 -7.40
C VAL A 106 4.09 10.98 -8.24
N GLU A 107 5.38 10.67 -8.34
CA GLU A 107 6.33 11.46 -9.13
C GLU A 107 5.96 11.47 -10.61
N GLU A 108 5.46 10.37 -11.14
CA GLU A 108 5.02 10.30 -12.54
C GLU A 108 3.79 11.16 -12.80
N ARG A 109 2.94 11.38 -11.79
CA ARG A 109 1.69 12.14 -11.91
C ARG A 109 1.84 13.61 -11.59
N MET A 110 2.95 13.99 -11.02
CA MET A 110 3.22 15.37 -10.61
C MET A 110 4.30 16.00 -11.48
#